data_817b3af5a5898f4f04cad184104ebc3b
#
_entry.id   817b3af5a5898f4f04cad184104ebc3b
#
_cell.length_a   1.000
_cell.length_b   1.000
_cell.length_c   1.000
_cell.angle_alpha   90.00
_cell.angle_beta   90.00
_cell.angle_gamma   90.00
#
_symmetry.space_group_name_H-M   'P 1'
#
loop_
_entity.id
_entity.type
_entity.pdbx_description
1 polymer ?
#
loop_
_entity_poly.entity_id
_entity_poly.type
_entity_poly.pdbx_seq_one_letter_code
_entity_poly.pdbx_strand_id
1 'polypeptide(L)'
;QDFADYIETNQGTISNDTLRNTRSVLLTFDSLLAKENTGEISEAIVNQWIKRLHQVNAPKTVSDKVSYLRKFLRYLQYKGYVVFMPDCPKTSDSYMPYVFSEEEIQILLSSADQWCDRHKNSKTRQADMEFCMLLRMLLGCGFRLGEPLTAKVKDVNFSSGIILIRHAKNNKQRAIPMNETLTEMLERYCIAMGIKAEPESYLFPSPVKEWAAASKGIFDLRFRNLLMETGLYVPGKAHSRGQCLHCFHHYFAIHSFAQAEKNGRST
;
A
#
# COMPACT_ATOMS: atom_id res chain seq x y z
N GLN A 1 -24.36 -2.01 20.19
CA GLN A 1 -25.23 -1.83 19.01
C GLN A 1 -24.73 -0.66 18.13
N ASP A 2 -24.54 0.56 18.66
CA ASP A 2 -24.07 1.73 17.91
C ASP A 2 -22.77 1.52 17.17
N PHE A 3 -21.87 0.70 17.70
CA PHE A 3 -20.65 0.30 17.03
C PHE A 3 -20.91 -0.51 15.75
N ALA A 4 -21.81 -1.50 15.81
CA ALA A 4 -22.18 -2.31 14.65
C ALA A 4 -22.88 -1.45 13.61
N ASP A 5 -23.83 -0.61 14.02
CA ASP A 5 -24.56 0.33 13.16
C ASP A 5 -23.59 1.29 12.44
N TYR A 6 -22.58 1.82 13.17
CA TYR A 6 -21.57 2.69 12.56
C TYR A 6 -20.76 1.98 11.49
N ILE A 7 -20.32 0.74 11.74
CA ILE A 7 -19.56 -0.06 10.77
C ILE A 7 -20.40 -0.37 9.54
N GLU A 8 -21.66 -0.77 9.73
CA GLU A 8 -22.61 -1.09 8.66
C GLU A 8 -22.91 0.15 7.79
N THR A 9 -23.21 1.28 8.40
CA THR A 9 -23.45 2.55 7.69
C THR A 9 -22.25 3.00 6.84
N ASN A 10 -21.03 2.68 7.26
CA ASN A 10 -19.82 3.04 6.52
C ASN A 10 -19.38 1.97 5.51
N GLN A 11 -20.05 0.81 5.48
CA GLN A 11 -19.74 -0.24 4.53
C GLN A 11 -20.06 0.22 3.10
N GLY A 12 -19.09 0.14 2.19
CA GLY A 12 -19.23 0.63 0.81
C GLY A 12 -18.92 2.13 0.61
N THR A 13 -18.94 2.95 1.66
CA THR A 13 -18.59 4.39 1.59
C THR A 13 -17.10 4.65 1.79
N ILE A 14 -16.43 3.84 2.59
CA ILE A 14 -15.00 3.92 2.84
C ILE A 14 -14.29 2.66 2.34
N SER A 15 -12.97 2.74 2.11
CA SER A 15 -12.20 1.58 1.66
C SER A 15 -12.24 0.45 2.70
N ASN A 16 -12.18 -0.81 2.24
CA ASN A 16 -12.14 -1.99 3.10
C ASN A 16 -11.00 -1.94 4.12
N ASP A 17 -9.84 -1.39 3.76
CA ASP A 17 -8.71 -1.22 4.68
C ASP A 17 -9.03 -0.20 5.78
N THR A 18 -9.68 0.92 5.42
CA THR A 18 -10.14 1.91 6.40
C THR A 18 -11.19 1.32 7.34
N LEU A 19 -12.14 0.57 6.78
CA LEU A 19 -13.19 -0.09 7.56
C LEU A 19 -12.59 -1.11 8.55
N ARG A 20 -11.65 -1.94 8.10
CA ARG A 20 -10.94 -2.91 8.94
C ARG A 20 -10.17 -2.24 10.07
N ASN A 21 -9.44 -1.16 9.77
CA ASN A 21 -8.69 -0.40 10.77
C ASN A 21 -9.63 0.27 11.77
N THR A 22 -10.72 0.87 11.31
CA THR A 22 -11.76 1.45 12.17
C THR A 22 -12.31 0.38 13.11
N ARG A 23 -12.73 -0.77 12.57
CA ARG A 23 -13.25 -1.89 13.39
C ARG A 23 -12.26 -2.34 14.45
N SER A 24 -10.97 -2.52 14.07
CA SER A 24 -9.93 -2.90 15.02
C SER A 24 -9.76 -1.89 16.15
N VAL A 25 -9.74 -0.60 15.81
CA VAL A 25 -9.63 0.49 16.81
C VAL A 25 -10.81 0.48 17.76
N LEU A 26 -12.03 0.41 17.22
CA LEU A 26 -13.23 0.44 18.03
C LEU A 26 -13.37 -0.78 18.94
N LEU A 27 -12.97 -1.98 18.48
CA LEU A 27 -12.94 -3.18 19.34
C LEU A 27 -11.98 -3.02 20.53
N THR A 28 -10.82 -2.38 20.34
CA THR A 28 -9.89 -2.13 21.45
C THR A 28 -10.45 -1.11 22.45
N PHE A 29 -11.22 -0.13 21.98
CA PHE A 29 -11.86 0.85 22.83
C PHE A 29 -13.05 0.25 23.59
N ASP A 30 -13.90 -0.54 22.90
CA ASP A 30 -15.02 -1.27 23.50
C ASP A 30 -14.55 -2.24 24.59
N SER A 31 -13.45 -2.96 24.35
CA SER A 31 -12.84 -3.83 25.35
C SER A 31 -12.39 -3.08 26.61
N LEU A 32 -12.02 -1.80 26.50
CA LEU A 32 -11.73 -0.97 27.65
C LEU A 32 -13.01 -0.59 28.39
N LEU A 33 -14.04 -0.13 27.68
CA LEU A 33 -15.33 0.20 28.28
C LEU A 33 -15.92 -0.99 29.05
N ALA A 34 -15.87 -2.18 28.43
CA ALA A 34 -16.32 -3.41 29.10
C ALA A 34 -15.52 -3.74 30.37
N LYS A 35 -14.17 -3.57 30.31
CA LYS A 35 -13.31 -3.79 31.49
C LYS A 35 -13.59 -2.85 32.63
N GLU A 36 -13.84 -1.58 32.32
CA GLU A 36 -14.18 -0.55 33.33
C GLU A 36 -15.66 -0.59 33.70
N ASN A 37 -16.44 -1.53 33.16
CA ASN A 37 -17.87 -1.73 33.38
C ASN A 37 -18.67 -0.43 33.22
N THR A 38 -18.39 0.35 32.16
CA THR A 38 -19.03 1.64 31.93
C THR A 38 -19.51 1.76 30.49
N GLY A 39 -20.67 2.42 30.28
CA GLY A 39 -21.13 2.86 28.97
C GLY A 39 -20.85 4.35 28.72
N GLU A 40 -20.28 5.05 29.70
CA GLU A 40 -19.96 6.48 29.57
C GLU A 40 -18.60 6.70 28.89
N ILE A 41 -18.59 7.54 27.85
CA ILE A 41 -17.37 7.92 27.14
C ILE A 41 -16.87 9.27 27.68
N SER A 42 -16.35 9.22 28.88
CA SER A 42 -15.80 10.39 29.61
C SER A 42 -14.37 10.68 29.17
N GLU A 43 -13.88 11.87 29.52
CA GLU A 43 -12.50 12.28 29.28
C GLU A 43 -11.50 11.31 29.91
N ALA A 44 -11.78 10.84 31.14
CA ALA A 44 -10.91 9.93 31.87
C ALA A 44 -10.70 8.60 31.10
N ILE A 45 -11.78 8.01 30.59
CA ILE A 45 -11.75 6.75 29.83
C ILE A 45 -10.99 6.92 28.51
N VAL A 46 -11.25 7.99 27.78
CA VAL A 46 -10.59 8.25 26.49
C VAL A 46 -9.09 8.47 26.71
N ASN A 47 -8.70 9.26 27.69
CA ASN A 47 -7.30 9.51 28.03
C ASN A 47 -6.59 8.24 28.53
N GLN A 48 -7.26 7.38 29.28
CA GLN A 48 -6.73 6.07 29.69
C GLN A 48 -6.45 5.18 28.46
N TRP A 49 -7.36 5.15 27.47
CA TRP A 49 -7.16 4.40 26.23
C TRP A 49 -5.99 4.95 25.42
N ILE A 50 -5.88 6.27 25.25
CA ILE A 50 -4.78 6.92 24.56
C ILE A 50 -3.44 6.61 25.24
N LYS A 51 -3.39 6.66 26.58
CA LYS A 51 -2.20 6.31 27.36
C LYS A 51 -1.75 4.86 27.11
N ARG A 52 -2.69 3.91 27.06
CA ARG A 52 -2.38 2.50 26.70
C ARG A 52 -1.85 2.37 25.29
N LEU A 53 -2.41 3.13 24.33
CA LEU A 53 -1.91 3.12 22.97
C LEU A 53 -0.46 3.58 22.88
N HIS A 54 -0.07 4.60 23.62
CA HIS A 54 1.30 5.11 23.65
C HIS A 54 2.33 4.11 24.18
N GLN A 55 1.91 3.14 25.00
CA GLN A 55 2.82 2.11 25.51
C GLN A 55 3.29 1.11 24.45
N VAL A 56 2.48 0.90 23.40
CA VAL A 56 2.69 -0.18 22.43
C VAL A 56 2.74 0.29 20.96
N ASN A 57 2.51 1.58 20.69
CA ASN A 57 2.48 2.10 19.33
C ASN A 57 3.36 3.34 19.18
N ALA A 58 3.88 3.53 17.97
CA ALA A 58 4.55 4.78 17.58
C ALA A 58 3.56 5.98 17.62
N PRO A 59 4.04 7.21 17.86
CA PRO A 59 3.19 8.40 17.96
C PRO A 59 2.26 8.61 16.77
N LYS A 60 2.73 8.38 15.56
CA LYS A 60 1.90 8.47 14.34
C LYS A 60 0.76 7.46 14.34
N THR A 61 1.03 6.22 14.77
CA THR A 61 0.00 5.17 14.86
C THR A 61 -1.06 5.52 15.91
N VAL A 62 -0.65 6.13 17.04
CA VAL A 62 -1.59 6.61 18.04
C VAL A 62 -2.48 7.71 17.47
N SER A 63 -1.91 8.71 16.79
CA SER A 63 -2.67 9.79 16.15
C SER A 63 -3.67 9.24 15.13
N ASP A 64 -3.27 8.27 14.31
CA ASP A 64 -4.15 7.63 13.34
C ASP A 64 -5.31 6.87 14.03
N LYS A 65 -5.02 6.11 15.10
CA LYS A 65 -6.04 5.41 15.88
C LYS A 65 -7.01 6.37 16.57
N VAL A 66 -6.52 7.46 17.14
CA VAL A 66 -7.36 8.52 17.72
C VAL A 66 -8.25 9.15 16.65
N SER A 67 -7.73 9.37 15.44
CA SER A 67 -8.50 9.89 14.31
C SER A 67 -9.66 8.96 13.92
N TYR A 68 -9.47 7.63 13.97
CA TYR A 68 -10.56 6.67 13.74
C TYR A 68 -11.61 6.73 14.85
N LEU A 69 -11.18 6.76 16.12
CA LEU A 69 -12.10 6.90 17.25
C LEU A 69 -12.93 8.20 17.15
N ARG A 70 -12.29 9.33 16.83
CA ARG A 70 -12.98 10.63 16.69
C ARG A 70 -14.10 10.60 15.65
N LYS A 71 -13.94 9.86 14.56
CA LYS A 71 -15.02 9.71 13.54
C LYS A 71 -16.22 9.00 14.13
N PHE A 72 -16.01 7.97 14.92
CA PHE A 72 -17.08 7.27 15.62
C PHE A 72 -17.73 8.15 16.70
N LEU A 73 -16.94 8.88 17.49
CA LEU A 73 -17.48 9.80 18.51
C LEU A 73 -18.34 10.91 17.90
N ARG A 74 -17.98 11.44 16.72
CA ARG A 74 -18.84 12.38 15.98
C ARG A 74 -20.18 11.76 15.58
N TYR A 75 -20.16 10.51 15.15
CA TYR A 75 -21.38 9.77 14.84
C TYR A 75 -22.26 9.62 16.09
N LEU A 76 -21.69 9.31 17.25
CA LEU A 76 -22.43 9.26 18.50
C LEU A 76 -23.02 10.64 18.90
N GLN A 77 -22.24 11.71 18.74
CA GLN A 77 -22.76 13.07 18.96
C GLN A 77 -23.91 13.40 18.04
N TYR A 78 -23.83 13.01 16.76
CA TYR A 78 -24.93 13.17 15.82
C TYR A 78 -26.20 12.38 16.25
N LYS A 79 -26.03 11.23 16.90
CA LYS A 79 -27.15 10.47 17.50
C LYS A 79 -27.65 11.04 18.84
N GLY A 80 -27.09 12.14 19.33
CA GLY A 80 -27.50 12.80 20.56
C GLY A 80 -26.79 12.35 21.84
N TYR A 81 -25.76 11.48 21.71
CA TYR A 81 -24.97 11.07 22.89
C TYR A 81 -24.00 12.16 23.33
N VAL A 82 -23.86 12.33 24.62
CA VAL A 82 -22.83 13.19 25.22
C VAL A 82 -21.55 12.36 25.37
N VAL A 83 -20.54 12.70 24.60
CA VAL A 83 -19.25 11.99 24.60
C VAL A 83 -18.09 12.99 24.54
N PHE A 84 -17.02 12.66 25.24
CA PHE A 84 -15.79 13.47 25.19
C PHE A 84 -15.07 13.30 23.84
N MET A 85 -14.65 14.41 23.22
CA MET A 85 -13.93 14.43 21.95
C MET A 85 -12.46 14.75 22.18
N PRO A 86 -11.56 13.75 22.10
CA PRO A 86 -10.12 14.00 22.30
C PRO A 86 -9.51 14.78 21.15
N ASP A 87 -8.43 15.51 21.41
CA ASP A 87 -7.58 16.05 20.37
C ASP A 87 -6.71 14.95 19.73
N CYS A 88 -6.43 15.08 18.43
CA CYS A 88 -5.45 14.21 17.80
C CYS A 88 -4.05 14.59 18.26
N PRO A 89 -3.27 13.64 18.82
CA PRO A 89 -1.89 13.89 19.17
C PRO A 89 -1.10 14.43 18.00
N LYS A 90 -0.39 15.55 18.20
CA LYS A 90 0.52 16.10 17.21
C LYS A 90 1.66 15.13 16.98
N THR A 91 1.99 14.86 15.73
CA THR A 91 3.14 14.04 15.34
C THR A 91 4.11 14.89 14.55
N SER A 92 5.39 14.85 14.89
CA SER A 92 6.43 15.38 14.00
C SER A 92 6.63 14.37 12.87
N ASP A 93 6.47 14.80 11.64
CA ASP A 93 6.76 13.96 10.47
C ASP A 93 8.26 14.11 10.15
N SER A 94 9.08 13.36 10.88
CA SER A 94 10.54 13.28 10.65
C SER A 94 10.92 12.06 9.81
N TYR A 95 9.91 11.42 9.19
CA TYR A 95 10.17 10.25 8.36
C TYR A 95 10.86 10.65 7.07
N MET A 96 12.11 10.23 6.90
CA MET A 96 12.83 10.31 5.64
C MET A 96 12.78 8.92 4.98
N PRO A 97 12.16 8.78 3.80
CA PRO A 97 12.13 7.50 3.10
C PRO A 97 13.54 7.10 2.66
N TYR A 98 13.80 5.78 2.62
CA TYR A 98 15.00 5.27 1.99
C TYR A 98 14.91 5.55 0.48
N VAL A 99 15.99 6.09 -0.09
CA VAL A 99 16.12 6.32 -1.53
C VAL A 99 17.25 5.45 -2.04
N PHE A 100 16.92 4.52 -2.93
CA PHE A 100 17.91 3.64 -3.56
C PHE A 100 18.82 4.44 -4.51
N SER A 101 20.10 4.07 -4.57
CA SER A 101 21.01 4.56 -5.61
C SER A 101 20.73 3.86 -6.95
N GLU A 102 21.29 4.39 -8.05
CA GLU A 102 21.20 3.75 -9.35
C GLU A 102 21.85 2.38 -9.36
N GLU A 103 23.00 2.24 -8.69
CA GLU A 103 23.73 0.97 -8.54
C GLU A 103 22.91 -0.05 -7.76
N GLU A 104 22.29 0.34 -6.65
CA GLU A 104 21.41 -0.54 -5.88
C GLU A 104 20.21 -1.02 -6.72
N ILE A 105 19.59 -0.11 -7.50
CA ILE A 105 18.50 -0.48 -8.42
C ILE A 105 18.97 -1.50 -9.46
N GLN A 106 20.15 -1.30 -10.06
CA GLN A 106 20.71 -2.25 -11.04
C GLN A 106 20.97 -3.63 -10.41
N ILE A 107 21.53 -3.66 -9.21
CA ILE A 107 21.75 -4.91 -8.46
C ILE A 107 20.43 -5.63 -8.21
N LEU A 108 19.41 -4.91 -7.73
CA LEU A 108 18.09 -5.48 -7.45
C LEU A 108 17.42 -6.04 -8.69
N LEU A 109 17.44 -5.30 -9.81
CA LEU A 109 16.84 -5.76 -11.05
C LEU A 109 17.57 -6.98 -11.62
N SER A 110 18.91 -6.94 -11.67
CA SER A 110 19.72 -8.03 -12.19
C SER A 110 19.55 -9.31 -11.36
N SER A 111 19.51 -9.19 -10.03
CA SER A 111 19.30 -10.33 -9.15
C SER A 111 17.90 -10.91 -9.25
N ALA A 112 16.87 -10.04 -9.42
CA ALA A 112 15.50 -10.50 -9.64
C ALA A 112 15.37 -11.27 -10.97
N ASP A 113 16.02 -10.82 -12.03
CA ASP A 113 16.03 -11.51 -13.32
C ASP A 113 16.66 -12.91 -13.23
N GLN A 114 17.73 -13.05 -12.46
CA GLN A 114 18.37 -14.35 -12.23
C GLN A 114 17.43 -15.36 -11.55
N TRP A 115 16.41 -14.92 -10.80
CA TRP A 115 15.42 -15.84 -10.24
C TRP A 115 14.61 -16.55 -11.32
N CYS A 116 14.22 -15.83 -12.40
CA CYS A 116 13.52 -16.41 -13.54
C CYS A 116 14.35 -17.50 -14.25
N ASP A 117 15.67 -17.36 -14.27
CA ASP A 117 16.58 -18.33 -14.90
C ASP A 117 16.86 -19.54 -13.99
N ARG A 118 16.96 -19.32 -12.68
CA ARG A 118 17.22 -20.38 -11.68
C ARG A 118 16.05 -21.33 -11.49
N HIS A 119 14.83 -20.80 -11.51
CA HIS A 119 13.65 -21.58 -11.23
C HIS A 119 13.04 -22.18 -12.49
N LYS A 120 13.21 -23.50 -12.66
CA LYS A 120 12.61 -24.26 -13.79
C LYS A 120 11.16 -24.69 -13.53
N ASN A 121 10.71 -24.68 -12.26
CA ASN A 121 9.33 -24.98 -11.90
C ASN A 121 8.40 -23.88 -12.40
N SER A 122 7.36 -24.24 -13.15
CA SER A 122 6.45 -23.30 -13.81
C SER A 122 5.80 -22.31 -12.83
N LYS A 123 5.32 -22.77 -11.68
CA LYS A 123 4.65 -21.91 -10.68
C LYS A 123 5.61 -20.91 -10.02
N THR A 124 6.81 -21.36 -9.65
CA THR A 124 7.81 -20.46 -9.07
C THR A 124 8.30 -19.47 -10.09
N ARG A 125 8.56 -19.92 -11.33
CA ARG A 125 8.98 -19.05 -12.42
C ARG A 125 7.92 -17.99 -12.76
N GLN A 126 6.63 -18.34 -12.78
CA GLN A 126 5.56 -17.36 -12.97
C GLN A 126 5.60 -16.28 -11.88
N ALA A 127 5.71 -16.69 -10.61
CA ALA A 127 5.81 -15.73 -9.50
C ALA A 127 7.08 -14.86 -9.58
N ASP A 128 8.21 -15.37 -10.11
CA ASP A 128 9.41 -14.58 -10.37
C ASP A 128 9.19 -13.57 -11.49
N MET A 129 8.57 -13.99 -12.59
CA MET A 129 8.22 -13.09 -13.70
C MET A 129 7.27 -11.97 -13.25
N GLU A 130 6.26 -12.29 -12.42
CA GLU A 130 5.38 -11.30 -11.81
C GLU A 130 6.17 -10.27 -10.98
N PHE A 131 7.09 -10.75 -10.15
CA PHE A 131 7.88 -9.88 -9.30
C PHE A 131 8.82 -8.98 -10.12
N CYS A 132 9.53 -9.54 -11.09
CA CYS A 132 10.40 -8.78 -11.99
C CYS A 132 9.63 -7.71 -12.78
N MET A 133 8.44 -8.04 -13.28
CA MET A 133 7.60 -7.09 -14.02
C MET A 133 7.08 -5.99 -13.10
N LEU A 134 6.63 -6.34 -11.89
CA LEU A 134 6.16 -5.37 -10.91
C LEU A 134 7.25 -4.35 -10.54
N LEU A 135 8.49 -4.79 -10.29
CA LEU A 135 9.61 -3.89 -10.00
C LEU A 135 9.82 -2.87 -11.13
N ARG A 136 9.78 -3.32 -12.37
CA ARG A 136 9.94 -2.46 -13.55
C ARG A 136 8.80 -1.46 -13.70
N MET A 137 7.57 -1.88 -13.44
CA MET A 137 6.42 -0.98 -13.48
C MET A 137 6.50 0.08 -12.37
N LEU A 138 6.92 -0.31 -11.15
CA LEU A 138 7.09 0.65 -10.06
C LEU A 138 8.17 1.69 -10.39
N LEU A 139 9.29 1.26 -10.99
CA LEU A 139 10.39 2.14 -11.38
C LEU A 139 10.05 3.02 -12.59
N GLY A 140 9.44 2.44 -13.62
CA GLY A 140 9.23 3.14 -14.90
C GLY A 140 8.00 4.04 -14.91
N CYS A 141 7.02 3.82 -14.03
CA CYS A 141 5.76 4.57 -13.98
C CYS A 141 5.49 5.27 -12.66
N GLY A 142 6.30 5.04 -11.64
CA GLY A 142 6.09 5.61 -10.32
C GLY A 142 4.77 5.21 -9.67
N PHE A 143 4.31 3.99 -9.91
CA PHE A 143 3.10 3.47 -9.30
C PHE A 143 3.21 3.34 -7.79
N ARG A 144 2.10 3.55 -7.09
CA ARG A 144 1.93 2.98 -5.74
C ARG A 144 1.68 1.49 -5.86
N LEU A 145 2.27 0.67 -4.99
CA LEU A 145 2.21 -0.79 -5.07
C LEU A 145 0.81 -1.35 -5.35
N GLY A 146 -0.24 -0.77 -4.78
CA GLY A 146 -1.61 -1.24 -5.00
C GLY A 146 -2.19 -0.94 -6.38
N GLU A 147 -1.63 0.01 -7.12
CA GLU A 147 -2.18 0.45 -8.41
C GLU A 147 -1.97 -0.60 -9.50
N PRO A 148 -0.73 -1.08 -9.77
CA PRO A 148 -0.54 -2.12 -10.76
C PRO A 148 -1.18 -3.46 -10.36
N LEU A 149 -1.27 -3.77 -9.06
CA LEU A 149 -1.90 -5.00 -8.59
C LEU A 149 -3.42 -5.05 -8.86
N THR A 150 -4.06 -3.90 -8.93
CA THR A 150 -5.51 -3.82 -9.23
C THR A 150 -5.80 -3.56 -10.71
N ALA A 151 -4.78 -3.34 -11.53
CA ALA A 151 -4.93 -3.14 -12.97
C ALA A 151 -5.19 -4.47 -13.69
N LYS A 152 -6.01 -4.41 -14.74
CA LYS A 152 -6.36 -5.53 -15.60
C LYS A 152 -5.73 -5.37 -16.97
N VAL A 153 -5.67 -6.46 -17.74
CA VAL A 153 -5.14 -6.45 -19.11
C VAL A 153 -5.87 -5.42 -19.98
N LYS A 154 -7.20 -5.30 -19.87
CA LYS A 154 -8.00 -4.30 -20.60
C LYS A 154 -7.66 -2.84 -20.26
N ASP A 155 -6.99 -2.59 -19.17
CA ASP A 155 -6.58 -1.24 -18.75
C ASP A 155 -5.30 -0.80 -19.45
N VAL A 156 -4.63 -1.71 -20.20
CA VAL A 156 -3.40 -1.43 -20.94
C VAL A 156 -3.69 -1.29 -22.43
N ASN A 157 -3.35 -0.14 -22.98
CA ASN A 157 -3.27 0.04 -24.43
C ASN A 157 -1.81 -0.16 -24.87
N PHE A 158 -1.49 -1.34 -25.37
CA PHE A 158 -0.14 -1.69 -25.81
C PHE A 158 0.32 -0.93 -27.05
N SER A 159 -0.62 -0.50 -27.91
CA SER A 159 -0.27 0.25 -29.13
C SER A 159 0.18 1.68 -28.83
N SER A 160 -0.43 2.32 -27.81
CA SER A 160 -0.09 3.69 -27.41
C SER A 160 0.83 3.75 -26.18
N GLY A 161 1.16 2.61 -25.56
CA GLY A 161 1.96 2.55 -24.34
C GLY A 161 1.28 3.23 -23.15
N ILE A 162 -0.04 3.18 -23.02
CA ILE A 162 -0.78 3.84 -21.94
C ILE A 162 -1.47 2.80 -21.06
N ILE A 163 -1.32 2.95 -19.74
CA ILE A 163 -2.07 2.18 -18.75
C ILE A 163 -3.03 3.09 -17.99
N LEU A 164 -4.28 2.66 -17.86
CA LEU A 164 -5.33 3.37 -17.11
C LEU A 164 -5.41 2.80 -15.68
N ILE A 165 -5.13 3.64 -14.69
CA ILE A 165 -5.34 3.30 -13.28
C ILE A 165 -6.72 3.77 -12.86
N ARG A 166 -7.64 2.80 -12.65
CA ARG A 166 -9.05 3.08 -12.29
C ARG A 166 -9.23 3.36 -10.81
N HIS A 167 -8.45 2.73 -9.95
CA HIS A 167 -8.60 2.78 -8.50
C HIS A 167 -7.36 3.43 -7.84
N ALA A 168 -7.08 4.69 -8.19
CA ALA A 168 -6.08 5.48 -7.48
C ALA A 168 -6.65 5.99 -6.13
N LYS A 169 -5.76 6.50 -5.27
CA LYS A 169 -6.17 7.13 -4.00
C LYS A 169 -7.24 8.21 -4.26
N ASN A 170 -8.33 8.20 -3.51
CA ASN A 170 -9.49 9.09 -3.65
C ASN A 170 -10.37 8.81 -4.89
N ASN A 171 -10.43 7.58 -5.39
CA ASN A 171 -11.23 7.16 -6.54
C ASN A 171 -10.99 7.96 -7.84
N LYS A 172 -9.85 8.62 -7.96
CA LYS A 172 -9.47 9.31 -9.19
C LYS A 172 -8.87 8.32 -10.18
N GLN A 173 -9.29 8.43 -11.44
CA GLN A 173 -8.66 7.69 -12.53
C GLN A 173 -7.53 8.52 -13.12
N ARG A 174 -6.48 7.86 -13.60
CA ARG A 174 -5.38 8.51 -14.31
C ARG A 174 -4.79 7.60 -15.38
N ALA A 175 -4.47 8.18 -16.52
CA ALA A 175 -3.71 7.51 -17.56
C ALA A 175 -2.21 7.77 -17.33
N ILE A 176 -1.41 6.73 -17.43
CA ILE A 176 0.05 6.79 -17.22
C ILE A 176 0.72 6.29 -18.49
N PRO A 177 1.55 7.11 -19.14
CA PRO A 177 2.35 6.66 -20.26
C PRO A 177 3.48 5.75 -19.79
N MET A 178 3.73 4.69 -20.51
CA MET A 178 4.88 3.81 -20.39
C MET A 178 5.82 4.07 -21.58
N ASN A 179 7.13 3.98 -21.37
CA ASN A 179 8.06 4.00 -22.50
C ASN A 179 7.92 2.72 -23.34
N GLU A 180 8.43 2.75 -24.55
CA GLU A 180 8.33 1.65 -25.52
C GLU A 180 8.87 0.33 -24.95
N THR A 181 10.06 0.37 -24.36
CA THR A 181 10.71 -0.82 -23.78
C THR A 181 9.85 -1.46 -22.68
N LEU A 182 9.30 -0.65 -21.76
CA LEU A 182 8.44 -1.17 -20.68
C LEU A 182 7.14 -1.74 -21.23
N THR A 183 6.57 -1.10 -22.26
CA THR A 183 5.35 -1.56 -22.93
C THR A 183 5.57 -2.92 -23.58
N GLU A 184 6.66 -3.09 -24.32
CA GLU A 184 7.02 -4.38 -24.93
C GLU A 184 7.29 -5.46 -23.87
N MET A 185 7.99 -5.12 -22.79
CA MET A 185 8.24 -6.06 -21.69
C MET A 185 6.95 -6.51 -21.02
N LEU A 186 6.01 -5.59 -20.79
CA LEU A 186 4.71 -5.90 -20.21
C LEU A 186 3.89 -6.78 -21.17
N GLU A 187 3.95 -6.52 -22.47
CA GLU A 187 3.26 -7.35 -23.47
C GLU A 187 3.81 -8.77 -23.50
N ARG A 188 5.13 -8.93 -23.57
CA ARG A 188 5.81 -10.25 -23.51
C ARG A 188 5.49 -10.99 -22.20
N TYR A 189 5.45 -10.26 -21.08
CA TYR A 189 5.03 -10.81 -19.80
C TYR A 189 3.59 -11.34 -19.84
N CYS A 190 2.63 -10.55 -20.35
CA CYS A 190 1.24 -10.98 -20.48
C CYS A 190 1.07 -12.22 -21.37
N ILE A 191 1.87 -12.32 -22.45
CA ILE A 191 1.90 -13.51 -23.32
C ILE A 191 2.46 -14.72 -22.55
N ALA A 192 3.59 -14.55 -21.88
CA ALA A 192 4.24 -15.63 -21.13
C ALA A 192 3.39 -16.14 -19.95
N MET A 193 2.59 -15.25 -19.33
CA MET A 193 1.63 -15.60 -18.30
C MET A 193 0.32 -16.18 -18.83
N GLY A 194 0.11 -16.19 -20.14
CA GLY A 194 -1.12 -16.67 -20.78
C GLY A 194 -2.35 -15.76 -20.58
N ILE A 195 -2.13 -14.52 -20.14
CA ILE A 195 -3.24 -13.57 -19.81
C ILE A 195 -3.50 -12.53 -20.90
N LYS A 196 -2.67 -12.46 -21.96
CA LYS A 196 -2.78 -11.42 -22.99
C LYS A 196 -4.14 -11.38 -23.68
N ALA A 197 -4.78 -12.54 -23.87
CA ALA A 197 -6.08 -12.68 -24.51
C ALA A 197 -7.28 -12.55 -23.51
N GLU A 198 -6.98 -12.34 -22.24
CA GLU A 198 -7.98 -12.31 -21.14
C GLU A 198 -8.15 -10.88 -20.61
N PRO A 199 -9.02 -10.04 -21.21
CA PRO A 199 -9.13 -8.62 -20.84
C PRO A 199 -9.47 -8.38 -19.36
N GLU A 200 -10.23 -9.28 -18.75
CA GLU A 200 -10.66 -9.20 -17.35
C GLU A 200 -9.65 -9.77 -16.36
N SER A 201 -8.60 -10.43 -16.83
CA SER A 201 -7.52 -10.89 -15.96
C SER A 201 -6.77 -9.72 -15.34
N TYR A 202 -6.38 -9.86 -14.08
CA TYR A 202 -5.44 -8.93 -13.46
C TYR A 202 -4.07 -9.08 -14.10
N LEU A 203 -3.30 -7.99 -14.18
CA LEU A 203 -1.90 -8.04 -14.62
C LEU A 203 -1.05 -8.93 -13.69
N PHE A 204 -1.41 -8.96 -12.41
CA PHE A 204 -0.78 -9.79 -11.38
C PHE A 204 -1.86 -10.65 -10.72
N PRO A 205 -2.22 -11.80 -11.33
CA PRO A 205 -3.27 -12.66 -10.80
C PRO A 205 -2.84 -13.35 -9.51
N SER A 206 -3.80 -13.64 -8.64
CA SER A 206 -3.54 -14.37 -7.40
C SER A 206 -3.21 -15.83 -7.71
N PRO A 207 -2.13 -16.41 -7.16
CA PRO A 207 -1.82 -17.83 -7.35
C PRO A 207 -2.76 -18.76 -6.59
N VAL A 208 -3.60 -18.21 -5.70
CA VAL A 208 -4.44 -19.00 -4.77
C VAL A 208 -5.93 -18.80 -5.04
N LYS A 209 -6.33 -17.60 -5.45
CA LYS A 209 -7.74 -17.27 -5.68
C LYS A 209 -7.97 -16.94 -7.15
N GLU A 210 -8.80 -17.73 -7.77
CA GLU A 210 -9.25 -17.46 -9.13
C GLU A 210 -9.93 -16.09 -9.23
N TRP A 211 -9.68 -15.35 -10.31
CA TRP A 211 -10.23 -14.01 -10.58
C TRP A 211 -9.92 -12.93 -9.53
N ALA A 212 -8.86 -13.12 -8.77
CA ALA A 212 -8.40 -12.14 -7.78
C ALA A 212 -7.00 -11.62 -8.11
N ALA A 213 -6.71 -10.41 -7.65
CA ALA A 213 -5.37 -9.85 -7.70
C ALA A 213 -4.43 -10.53 -6.68
N ALA A 214 -3.15 -10.57 -6.98
CA ALA A 214 -2.14 -11.01 -6.03
C ALA A 214 -2.07 -10.10 -4.80
N SER A 215 -1.74 -10.65 -3.65
CA SER A 215 -1.66 -9.88 -2.40
C SER A 215 -0.37 -9.08 -2.31
N LYS A 216 -0.43 -7.88 -1.76
CA LYS A 216 0.75 -7.04 -1.50
C LYS A 216 1.80 -7.75 -0.66
N GLY A 217 1.37 -8.52 0.35
CA GLY A 217 2.26 -9.20 1.28
C GLY A 217 3.19 -10.23 0.61
N ILE A 218 2.76 -10.85 -0.49
CA ILE A 218 3.62 -11.76 -1.27
C ILE A 218 4.79 -10.98 -1.87
N PHE A 219 4.53 -9.82 -2.46
CA PHE A 219 5.57 -8.99 -3.08
C PHE A 219 6.48 -8.34 -2.04
N ASP A 220 5.95 -7.90 -0.90
CA ASP A 220 6.75 -7.38 0.20
C ASP A 220 7.72 -8.44 0.75
N LEU A 221 7.25 -9.69 0.91
CA LEU A 221 8.10 -10.80 1.33
C LEU A 221 9.21 -11.10 0.31
N ARG A 222 8.85 -11.17 -0.98
CA ARG A 222 9.83 -11.39 -2.06
C ARG A 222 10.87 -10.29 -2.13
N PHE A 223 10.44 -9.03 -1.98
CA PHE A 223 11.34 -7.89 -1.96
C PHE A 223 12.32 -7.95 -0.77
N ARG A 224 11.84 -8.33 0.40
CA ARG A 224 12.71 -8.53 1.56
C ARG A 224 13.75 -9.63 1.33
N ASN A 225 13.33 -10.75 0.70
CA ASN A 225 14.26 -11.82 0.34
C ASN A 225 15.31 -11.36 -0.67
N LEU A 226 14.91 -10.57 -1.68
CA LEU A 226 15.83 -9.98 -2.65
C LEU A 226 16.85 -9.06 -1.99
N LEU A 227 16.42 -8.19 -1.08
CA LEU A 227 17.32 -7.32 -0.29
C LEU A 227 18.33 -8.12 0.54
N MET A 228 17.89 -9.23 1.15
CA MET A 228 18.78 -10.11 1.91
C MET A 228 19.78 -10.82 0.99
N GLU A 229 19.35 -11.35 -0.13
CA GLU A 229 20.21 -12.06 -1.10
C GLU A 229 21.26 -11.14 -1.70
N THR A 230 20.90 -9.90 -1.99
CA THR A 230 21.83 -8.90 -2.56
C THR A 230 22.73 -8.23 -1.52
N GLY A 231 22.55 -8.52 -0.22
CA GLY A 231 23.27 -7.85 0.84
C GLY A 231 22.89 -6.39 1.09
N LEU A 232 21.82 -5.91 0.42
CA LEU A 232 21.35 -4.53 0.55
C LEU A 232 20.38 -4.34 1.72
N TYR A 233 19.99 -5.42 2.40
CA TYR A 233 19.04 -5.34 3.50
C TYR A 233 19.62 -4.55 4.69
N VAL A 234 18.95 -3.46 5.04
CA VAL A 234 19.24 -2.68 6.25
C VAL A 234 18.14 -2.92 7.27
N PRO A 235 18.42 -3.51 8.44
CA PRO A 235 17.45 -3.66 9.49
C PRO A 235 16.85 -2.31 9.89
N GLY A 236 15.54 -2.18 9.81
CA GLY A 236 14.84 -0.97 10.24
C GLY A 236 14.97 -0.77 11.74
N LYS A 237 15.05 0.49 12.20
CA LYS A 237 14.89 0.83 13.61
C LYS A 237 13.45 0.50 14.04
N ALA A 238 13.27 0.18 15.31
CA ALA A 238 11.93 -0.03 15.86
C ALA A 238 11.00 1.15 15.49
N HIS A 239 9.83 0.83 14.96
CA HIS A 239 8.81 1.80 14.51
C HIS A 239 9.21 2.69 13.31
N SER A 240 10.33 2.43 12.62
CA SER A 240 10.66 3.11 11.36
C SER A 240 10.27 2.23 10.16
N ARG A 241 9.82 2.88 9.08
CA ARG A 241 9.69 2.20 7.79
C ARG A 241 11.09 2.07 7.19
N GLY A 242 11.58 0.84 7.07
CA GLY A 242 12.82 0.55 6.35
C GLY A 242 12.62 0.53 4.84
N GLN A 243 13.54 -0.13 4.15
CA GLN A 243 13.47 -0.41 2.72
C GLN A 243 12.19 -1.21 2.41
N CYS A 244 11.39 -0.73 1.46
CA CYS A 244 10.15 -1.36 1.02
C CYS A 244 9.86 -1.02 -0.44
N LEU A 245 8.93 -1.73 -1.06
CA LEU A 245 8.55 -1.47 -2.46
C LEU A 245 8.07 -0.04 -2.72
N HIS A 246 7.57 0.66 -1.70
CA HIS A 246 7.19 2.07 -1.86
C HIS A 246 8.39 3.00 -2.08
N CYS A 247 9.61 2.57 -1.73
CA CYS A 247 10.84 3.33 -2.00
C CYS A 247 11.08 3.53 -3.50
N PHE A 248 10.62 2.62 -4.36
CA PHE A 248 10.67 2.79 -5.82
C PHE A 248 9.81 3.97 -6.30
N HIS A 249 8.67 4.21 -5.66
CA HIS A 249 7.84 5.39 -5.95
C HIS A 249 8.56 6.70 -5.57
N HIS A 250 9.29 6.71 -4.45
CA HIS A 250 10.12 7.86 -4.07
C HIS A 250 11.30 8.05 -5.02
N TYR A 251 11.97 6.96 -5.41
CA TYR A 251 13.04 6.98 -6.40
C TYR A 251 12.54 7.60 -7.71
N PHE A 252 11.44 7.09 -8.28
CA PHE A 252 10.84 7.63 -9.51
C PHE A 252 10.52 9.12 -9.38
N ALA A 253 9.91 9.56 -8.28
CA ALA A 253 9.57 10.96 -8.08
C ALA A 253 10.82 11.86 -8.08
N ILE A 254 11.85 11.50 -7.31
CA ILE A 254 13.11 12.26 -7.23
C ILE A 254 13.78 12.36 -8.60
N HIS A 255 13.92 11.24 -9.31
CA HIS A 255 14.56 11.23 -10.62
C HIS A 255 13.75 11.98 -11.69
N SER A 256 12.41 11.90 -11.64
CA SER A 256 11.54 12.65 -12.54
C SER A 256 11.65 14.17 -12.33
N PHE A 257 11.72 14.62 -11.08
CA PHE A 257 11.93 16.05 -10.77
C PHE A 257 13.33 16.50 -11.21
N ALA A 258 14.37 15.75 -10.90
CA ALA A 258 15.73 16.08 -11.32
C ALA A 258 15.87 16.16 -12.86
N GLN A 259 15.18 15.28 -13.59
CA GLN A 259 15.16 15.32 -15.04
C GLN A 259 14.35 16.50 -15.58
N ALA A 260 13.24 16.84 -14.95
CA ALA A 260 12.45 18.03 -15.32
C ALA A 260 13.25 19.32 -15.15
N GLU A 261 13.97 19.47 -14.04
CA GLU A 261 14.85 20.61 -13.79
C GLU A 261 15.98 20.73 -14.83
N LYS A 262 16.65 19.59 -15.15
CA LYS A 262 17.67 19.55 -16.21
C LYS A 262 17.13 19.97 -17.58
N ASN A 263 15.86 19.69 -17.85
CA ASN A 263 15.18 20.06 -19.10
C ASN A 263 14.53 21.47 -19.05
N GLY A 264 14.83 22.28 -18.04
CA GLY A 264 14.34 23.66 -17.91
C GLY A 264 12.83 23.77 -17.65
N ARG A 265 12.17 22.70 -17.21
CA ARG A 265 10.77 22.74 -16.79
C ARG A 265 10.71 23.12 -15.31
N SER A 266 10.16 24.31 -15.02
CA SER A 266 9.82 24.69 -13.65
C SER A 266 8.79 23.74 -13.08
N THR A 267 9.06 23.17 -11.90
CA THR A 267 8.16 22.29 -11.15
C THR A 267 7.21 23.07 -10.26
#